data_b50a30a92cfdd9db2313a922b34b8d29
#
_entry.id   b50a30a92cfdd9db2313a922b34b8d29
#
_cell.length_a   1.000
_cell.length_b   1.000
_cell.length_c   1.000
_cell.angle_alpha   90.00
_cell.angle_beta   90.00
_cell.angle_gamma   90.00
#
_symmetry.space_group_name_H-M   'P 1'
#
loop_
_entity.id
_entity.type
_entity.pdbx_description
1 polymer ?
#
loop_
_entity_poly.entity_id
_entity_poly.type
_entity_poly.pdbx_seq_one_letter_code
_entity_poly.pdbx_strand_id
1 'polypeptide(L)'
;GTCRRQRQMCIRDRVIGYGGRGAHLVRAAGFATKGWTDTASENAQKNKLNKQFETFMTQEDLNCSLVGVCDLFDNNAELGIDASKNEVRPGGAPKGTAVRYRTHEEMLANENIDGVIIATPDHWHSRITIDAAKAGKHVYCEKGMTRTFDEAIDVYDAIKKTGIVFQLGHQNRQVEANEKARQIYEQNLLGPVNLVELTTNRNSPWGAWYWGIHPDGNQKTIDWERFQMPSPNKLAWGDGKEALERFFRWRCWFDYGTGLSGDLLSHDFDTINQIMDIGI
;
A
#
# COMPACT_ATOMS: atom_id res chain seq x y z
N GLY A 1 4.82 -10.44 -30.75
CA GLY A 1 4.08 -11.69 -30.52
C GLY A 1 4.17 -12.23 -29.09
N THR A 2 5.07 -11.75 -28.26
CA THR A 2 5.32 -12.26 -26.89
C THR A 2 4.42 -11.62 -25.84
N CYS A 3 3.90 -10.44 -26.08
CA CYS A 3 3.06 -9.72 -25.08
C CYS A 3 1.63 -10.30 -24.95
N ARG A 4 1.11 -11.01 -25.96
CA ARG A 4 -0.26 -11.59 -25.91
C ARG A 4 -0.36 -12.89 -25.11
N ARG A 5 0.74 -13.66 -24.94
CA ARG A 5 0.70 -14.92 -24.16
C ARG A 5 0.77 -14.74 -22.66
N GLN A 6 1.34 -13.64 -22.17
CA GLN A 6 1.38 -13.35 -20.72
C GLN A 6 0.02 -12.92 -20.13
N ARG A 7 -0.93 -12.45 -20.96
CA ARG A 7 -2.29 -12.07 -20.50
C ARG A 7 -3.21 -13.24 -20.15
N GLN A 8 -2.80 -14.48 -20.35
CA GLN A 8 -3.62 -15.67 -20.06
C GLN A 8 -3.38 -16.30 -18.68
N MET A 9 -2.31 -15.96 -17.99
CA MET A 9 -2.09 -16.45 -16.62
C MET A 9 -2.75 -15.49 -15.64
N CYS A 10 -3.68 -16.02 -14.84
CA CYS A 10 -4.23 -15.28 -13.71
C CYS A 10 -3.13 -15.08 -12.67
N ILE A 11 -2.75 -13.83 -12.40
CA ILE A 11 -1.77 -13.49 -11.37
C ILE A 11 -2.43 -13.67 -10.00
N ARG A 12 -1.81 -14.47 -9.15
CA ARG A 12 -2.30 -14.76 -7.80
C ARG A 12 -1.64 -13.83 -6.80
N ASP A 13 -2.34 -12.73 -6.53
CA ASP A 13 -1.86 -11.69 -5.63
C ASP A 13 -2.36 -11.90 -4.20
N ARG A 14 -1.59 -11.35 -3.27
CA ARG A 14 -1.93 -11.30 -1.86
C ARG A 14 -1.64 -9.93 -1.28
N VAL A 15 -2.45 -9.54 -0.29
CA VAL A 15 -2.25 -8.29 0.43
C VAL A 15 -1.75 -8.57 1.84
N ILE A 16 -0.70 -7.84 2.22
CA ILE A 16 -0.16 -7.78 3.57
C ILE A 16 -0.41 -6.37 4.09
N GLY A 17 -1.33 -6.25 5.07
CA GLY A 17 -1.90 -4.99 5.53
C GLY A 17 -3.14 -4.57 4.71
N TYR A 18 -4.32 -4.89 5.21
CA TYR A 18 -5.60 -4.47 4.59
C TYR A 18 -6.23 -3.27 5.31
N GLY A 19 -5.40 -2.36 5.82
CA GLY A 19 -5.84 -1.06 6.31
C GLY A 19 -6.33 -0.15 5.17
N GLY A 20 -6.53 1.13 5.44
CA GLY A 20 -7.06 2.08 4.45
C GLY A 20 -6.32 2.06 3.12
N ARG A 21 -4.97 2.00 3.14
CA ARG A 21 -4.17 1.97 1.91
C ARG A 21 -4.22 0.61 1.22
N GLY A 22 -4.12 -0.49 1.95
CA GLY A 22 -4.27 -1.84 1.39
C GLY A 22 -5.61 -2.03 0.70
N ALA A 23 -6.69 -1.61 1.34
CA ALA A 23 -8.02 -1.62 0.74
C ALA A 23 -8.12 -0.77 -0.54
N HIS A 24 -7.41 0.38 -0.59
CA HIS A 24 -7.35 1.20 -1.81
C HIS A 24 -6.65 0.47 -2.95
N LEU A 25 -5.50 -0.14 -2.70
CA LEU A 25 -4.74 -0.90 -3.70
C LEU A 25 -5.51 -2.12 -4.21
N VAL A 26 -6.16 -2.84 -3.30
CA VAL A 26 -7.01 -3.98 -3.65
C VAL A 26 -8.19 -3.56 -4.52
N ARG A 27 -8.77 -2.37 -4.28
CA ARG A 27 -9.80 -1.81 -5.19
C ARG A 27 -9.23 -1.46 -6.56
N ALA A 28 -8.03 -0.92 -6.62
CA ALA A 28 -7.35 -0.67 -7.90
C ALA A 28 -7.09 -1.97 -8.68
N ALA A 29 -6.92 -3.10 -7.98
CA ALA A 29 -6.85 -4.42 -8.58
C ALA A 29 -8.22 -5.04 -8.96
N GLY A 30 -9.32 -4.35 -8.66
CA GLY A 30 -10.68 -4.77 -9.05
C GLY A 30 -11.50 -5.44 -7.96
N PHE A 31 -11.05 -5.44 -6.69
CA PHE A 31 -11.74 -6.10 -5.59
C PHE A 31 -12.22 -5.08 -4.55
N ALA A 32 -13.49 -5.16 -4.16
CA ALA A 32 -14.08 -4.29 -3.15
C ALA A 32 -15.12 -5.04 -2.32
N THR A 33 -15.29 -4.59 -1.08
CA THR A 33 -16.41 -5.05 -0.25
C THR A 33 -17.73 -4.47 -0.76
N LYS A 34 -18.83 -5.20 -0.55
CA LYS A 34 -20.17 -4.68 -0.87
C LYS A 34 -20.45 -3.36 -0.14
N GLY A 35 -20.08 -3.24 1.13
CA GLY A 35 -20.31 -2.02 1.91
C GLY A 35 -19.60 -0.80 1.31
N TRP A 36 -18.39 -0.96 0.76
CA TRP A 36 -17.71 0.14 0.07
C TRP A 36 -18.42 0.53 -1.23
N THR A 37 -18.87 -0.43 -2.04
CA THR A 37 -19.56 -0.13 -3.30
C THR A 37 -20.91 0.53 -3.06
N ASP A 38 -21.67 0.10 -2.05
CA ASP A 38 -22.93 0.73 -1.67
C ASP A 38 -22.68 2.21 -1.28
N THR A 39 -21.72 2.47 -0.39
CA THR A 39 -21.35 3.82 0.03
C THR A 39 -20.85 4.68 -1.14
N ALA A 40 -20.01 4.12 -2.01
CA ALA A 40 -19.49 4.85 -3.17
C ALA A 40 -20.59 5.20 -4.17
N SER A 41 -21.56 4.30 -4.38
CA SER A 41 -22.74 4.52 -5.22
C SER A 41 -23.62 5.63 -4.66
N GLU A 42 -23.92 5.61 -3.36
CA GLU A 42 -24.69 6.67 -2.70
C GLU A 42 -23.99 8.04 -2.80
N ASN A 43 -22.66 8.07 -2.58
CA ASN A 43 -21.88 9.31 -2.70
C ASN A 43 -21.89 9.86 -4.12
N ALA A 44 -21.83 8.99 -5.14
CA ALA A 44 -21.93 9.40 -6.54
C ALA A 44 -23.32 9.97 -6.88
N GLN A 45 -24.39 9.44 -6.26
CA GLN A 45 -25.75 9.98 -6.42
C GLN A 45 -25.89 11.37 -5.77
N LYS A 46 -25.30 11.56 -4.57
CA LYS A 46 -25.33 12.83 -3.83
C LYS A 46 -24.43 13.91 -4.49
N ASN A 47 -23.32 13.49 -5.09
CA ASN A 47 -22.36 14.39 -5.74
C ASN A 47 -21.88 13.81 -7.07
N LYS A 48 -22.41 14.31 -8.18
CA LYS A 48 -22.08 13.89 -9.56
C LYS A 48 -20.59 14.06 -9.94
N LEU A 49 -19.85 14.89 -9.21
CA LEU A 49 -18.40 15.03 -9.39
C LEU A 49 -17.59 13.92 -8.75
N ASN A 50 -18.20 13.13 -7.86
CA ASN A 50 -17.55 11.96 -7.27
C ASN A 50 -17.59 10.79 -8.25
N LYS A 51 -16.45 10.52 -8.89
CA LYS A 51 -16.28 9.48 -9.90
C LYS A 51 -15.75 8.15 -9.37
N GLN A 52 -15.56 8.01 -8.06
CA GLN A 52 -14.94 6.81 -7.48
C GLN A 52 -15.69 5.52 -7.83
N PHE A 53 -17.03 5.54 -7.74
CA PHE A 53 -17.86 4.39 -8.08
C PHE A 53 -17.76 4.05 -9.56
N GLU A 54 -17.93 5.02 -10.45
CA GLU A 54 -17.85 4.86 -11.90
C GLU A 54 -16.47 4.32 -12.31
N THR A 55 -15.38 4.91 -11.78
CA THR A 55 -14.00 4.46 -12.04
C THR A 55 -13.80 3.00 -11.62
N PHE A 56 -14.27 2.61 -10.43
CA PHE A 56 -14.18 1.23 -9.98
C PHE A 56 -14.94 0.26 -10.90
N MET A 57 -16.17 0.62 -11.31
CA MET A 57 -17.00 -0.25 -12.12
C MET A 57 -16.54 -0.39 -13.57
N THR A 58 -15.83 0.61 -14.09
CA THR A 58 -15.36 0.65 -15.50
C THR A 58 -13.88 0.32 -15.68
N GLN A 59 -13.13 0.13 -14.60
CA GLN A 59 -11.70 -0.18 -14.69
C GLN A 59 -11.45 -1.50 -15.42
N GLU A 60 -10.28 -1.61 -16.07
CA GLU A 60 -9.85 -2.80 -16.79
C GLU A 60 -9.75 -4.01 -15.83
N ASP A 61 -10.13 -5.20 -16.29
CA ASP A 61 -9.82 -6.45 -15.57
C ASP A 61 -8.36 -6.81 -15.80
N LEU A 62 -7.57 -6.70 -14.73
CA LEU A 62 -6.14 -7.00 -14.74
C LEU A 62 -5.84 -8.50 -14.76
N ASN A 63 -6.87 -9.35 -14.80
CA ASN A 63 -6.76 -10.80 -14.72
C ASN A 63 -5.93 -11.27 -13.52
N CYS A 64 -6.13 -10.62 -12.38
CA CYS A 64 -5.54 -11.02 -11.11
C CYS A 64 -6.59 -11.62 -10.17
N SER A 65 -6.15 -12.38 -9.19
CA SER A 65 -6.99 -12.95 -8.13
C SER A 65 -6.39 -12.61 -6.78
N LEU A 66 -7.20 -12.06 -5.89
CA LEU A 66 -6.82 -11.87 -4.50
C LEU A 66 -7.03 -13.20 -3.77
N VAL A 67 -5.96 -13.95 -3.53
CA VAL A 67 -6.04 -15.31 -2.98
C VAL A 67 -5.60 -15.43 -1.54
N GLY A 68 -5.09 -14.35 -0.92
CA GLY A 68 -4.73 -14.32 0.48
C GLY A 68 -4.66 -12.93 1.07
N VAL A 69 -4.97 -12.86 2.36
CA VAL A 69 -4.94 -11.65 3.18
C VAL A 69 -4.18 -11.91 4.46
N CYS A 70 -3.22 -11.05 4.78
CA CYS A 70 -2.51 -11.03 6.06
C CYS A 70 -2.69 -9.65 6.69
N ASP A 71 -3.33 -9.59 7.84
CA ASP A 71 -3.44 -8.37 8.65
C ASP A 71 -3.42 -8.74 10.13
N LEU A 72 -2.81 -7.89 10.93
CA LEU A 72 -2.66 -8.09 12.38
C LEU A 72 -3.92 -7.67 13.16
N PHE A 73 -4.87 -7.01 12.51
CA PHE A 73 -6.18 -6.67 13.05
C PHE A 73 -7.25 -7.52 12.38
N ASP A 74 -8.00 -8.25 13.18
CA ASP A 74 -9.00 -9.23 12.70
C ASP A 74 -10.02 -8.61 11.75
N ASN A 75 -10.56 -7.43 12.09
CA ASN A 75 -11.55 -6.74 11.26
C ASN A 75 -11.01 -6.38 9.87
N ASN A 76 -9.77 -5.92 9.78
CA ASN A 76 -9.15 -5.63 8.50
C ASN A 76 -9.00 -6.90 7.66
N ALA A 77 -8.55 -8.00 8.28
CA ALA A 77 -8.41 -9.28 7.58
C ALA A 77 -9.74 -9.78 7.04
N GLU A 78 -10.81 -9.70 7.82
CA GLU A 78 -12.17 -10.10 7.42
C GLU A 78 -12.69 -9.25 6.25
N LEU A 79 -12.48 -7.93 6.29
CA LEU A 79 -12.83 -7.04 5.17
C LEU A 79 -12.04 -7.38 3.90
N GLY A 80 -10.75 -7.75 4.03
CA GLY A 80 -9.96 -8.17 2.89
C GLY A 80 -10.43 -9.48 2.27
N ILE A 81 -10.85 -10.43 3.10
CA ILE A 81 -11.45 -11.69 2.66
C ILE A 81 -12.79 -11.42 1.96
N ASP A 82 -13.62 -10.53 2.52
CA ASP A 82 -14.89 -10.15 1.89
C ASP A 82 -14.67 -9.51 0.51
N ALA A 83 -13.72 -8.58 0.40
CA ALA A 83 -13.37 -7.95 -0.87
C ALA A 83 -12.89 -8.95 -1.93
N SER A 84 -12.22 -10.03 -1.53
CA SER A 84 -11.68 -11.04 -2.46
C SER A 84 -12.76 -11.78 -3.27
N LYS A 85 -13.99 -11.80 -2.79
CA LYS A 85 -15.10 -12.48 -3.45
C LYS A 85 -15.46 -11.86 -4.80
N ASN A 86 -15.14 -10.58 -4.99
CA ASN A 86 -15.39 -9.82 -6.22
C ASN A 86 -16.84 -9.88 -6.75
N GLU A 87 -17.82 -9.95 -5.84
CA GLU A 87 -19.25 -10.10 -6.18
C GLU A 87 -19.90 -8.81 -6.68
N VAL A 88 -19.21 -7.69 -6.54
CA VAL A 88 -19.79 -6.34 -6.73
C VAL A 88 -19.45 -5.72 -8.09
N ARG A 89 -18.52 -6.31 -8.84
CA ARG A 89 -18.09 -5.78 -10.13
C ARG A 89 -18.74 -6.55 -11.29
N PRO A 90 -19.46 -5.88 -12.21
CA PRO A 90 -20.05 -6.53 -13.38
C PRO A 90 -18.97 -7.20 -14.25
N GLY A 91 -19.23 -8.44 -14.68
CA GLY A 91 -18.28 -9.20 -15.48
C GLY A 91 -17.08 -9.76 -14.71
N GLY A 92 -16.92 -9.40 -13.44
CA GLY A 92 -16.00 -10.04 -12.53
C GLY A 92 -16.54 -11.40 -12.11
N ALA A 93 -16.01 -12.49 -12.66
CA ALA A 93 -16.31 -13.80 -12.10
C ALA A 93 -15.69 -13.86 -10.68
N PRO A 94 -16.38 -14.46 -9.69
CA PRO A 94 -15.79 -14.74 -8.40
C PRO A 94 -14.52 -15.56 -8.61
N LYS A 95 -13.37 -14.97 -8.31
CA LYS A 95 -12.05 -15.62 -8.48
C LYS A 95 -11.64 -16.42 -7.24
N GLY A 96 -12.62 -16.75 -6.40
CA GLY A 96 -12.44 -17.49 -5.15
C GLY A 96 -12.45 -16.58 -3.93
N THR A 97 -12.36 -17.20 -2.74
CA THR A 97 -12.26 -16.50 -1.47
C THR A 97 -10.82 -16.56 -0.98
N ALA A 98 -10.27 -15.43 -0.58
CA ALA A 98 -8.91 -15.36 -0.05
C ALA A 98 -8.78 -16.16 1.25
N VAL A 99 -7.63 -16.80 1.42
CA VAL A 99 -7.26 -17.44 2.68
C VAL A 99 -6.67 -16.39 3.63
N ARG A 100 -7.07 -16.44 4.90
CA ARG A 100 -6.43 -15.63 5.92
C ARG A 100 -5.13 -16.25 6.38
N TYR A 101 -4.08 -15.46 6.42
CA TYR A 101 -2.80 -15.79 7.01
C TYR A 101 -2.57 -14.93 8.26
N ARG A 102 -2.06 -15.54 9.33
CA ARG A 102 -1.73 -14.81 10.56
C ARG A 102 -0.40 -14.09 10.44
N THR A 103 0.51 -14.62 9.63
CA THR A 103 1.85 -14.06 9.45
C THR A 103 2.19 -13.98 7.97
N HIS A 104 3.07 -13.04 7.61
CA HIS A 104 3.54 -12.96 6.24
C HIS A 104 4.43 -14.14 5.87
N GLU A 105 5.16 -14.72 6.83
CA GLU A 105 5.98 -15.91 6.61
C GLU A 105 5.13 -17.13 6.22
N GLU A 106 4.01 -17.37 6.91
CA GLU A 106 3.05 -18.41 6.51
C GLU A 106 2.52 -18.17 5.10
N MET A 107 2.19 -16.92 4.79
CA MET A 107 1.72 -16.54 3.46
C MET A 107 2.78 -16.80 2.40
N LEU A 108 4.02 -16.38 2.63
CA LEU A 108 5.12 -16.49 1.66
C LEU A 108 5.59 -17.94 1.45
N ALA A 109 5.39 -18.82 2.42
CA ALA A 109 5.68 -20.25 2.29
C ALA A 109 4.77 -20.98 1.30
N ASN A 110 3.66 -20.36 0.88
CA ASN A 110 2.78 -20.97 -0.10
C ASN A 110 3.33 -20.77 -1.52
N GLU A 111 3.63 -21.84 -2.22
CA GLU A 111 4.19 -21.84 -3.58
C GLU A 111 3.24 -21.25 -4.63
N ASN A 112 1.93 -21.30 -4.36
CA ASN A 112 0.90 -20.79 -5.26
C ASN A 112 0.69 -19.26 -5.15
N ILE A 113 1.75 -18.49 -4.92
CA ILE A 113 1.76 -17.02 -4.89
C ILE A 113 2.70 -16.53 -5.97
N ASP A 114 2.26 -15.57 -6.75
CA ASP A 114 3.08 -14.92 -7.76
C ASP A 114 3.64 -13.59 -7.22
N GLY A 115 2.83 -12.80 -6.51
CA GLY A 115 3.21 -11.51 -5.97
C GLY A 115 2.50 -11.14 -4.67
N VAL A 116 3.04 -10.13 -4.00
CA VAL A 116 2.48 -9.55 -2.78
C VAL A 116 2.39 -8.03 -2.86
N ILE A 117 1.28 -7.50 -2.34
CA ILE A 117 1.08 -6.08 -2.12
C ILE A 117 1.34 -5.81 -0.63
N ILE A 118 2.37 -5.02 -0.32
CA ILE A 118 2.75 -4.67 1.04
C ILE A 118 2.23 -3.26 1.33
N ALA A 119 1.28 -3.15 2.25
CA ALA A 119 0.65 -1.90 2.67
C ALA A 119 0.52 -1.83 4.20
N THR A 120 1.50 -2.35 4.88
CA THR A 120 1.68 -2.30 6.33
C THR A 120 2.16 -0.90 6.78
N PRO A 121 2.32 -0.64 8.08
CA PRO A 121 3.13 0.48 8.56
C PRO A 121 4.60 0.37 8.13
N ASP A 122 5.28 1.52 8.01
CA ASP A 122 6.63 1.65 7.42
C ASP A 122 7.67 0.71 8.03
N HIS A 123 7.62 0.47 9.34
CA HIS A 123 8.59 -0.36 10.06
C HIS A 123 8.57 -1.85 9.67
N TRP A 124 7.57 -2.28 8.92
CA TRP A 124 7.47 -3.64 8.40
C TRP A 124 7.90 -3.77 6.93
N HIS A 125 7.98 -2.67 6.18
CA HIS A 125 8.16 -2.71 4.73
C HIS A 125 9.45 -3.41 4.31
N SER A 126 10.60 -3.04 4.88
CA SER A 126 11.91 -3.62 4.54
C SER A 126 11.93 -5.12 4.82
N ARG A 127 11.51 -5.53 6.01
CA ARG A 127 11.50 -6.92 6.44
C ARG A 127 10.65 -7.79 5.52
N ILE A 128 9.40 -7.40 5.28
CA ILE A 128 8.48 -8.18 4.44
C ILE A 128 8.97 -8.22 3.00
N THR A 129 9.52 -7.11 2.47
CA THR A 129 10.07 -7.06 1.11
C THR A 129 11.24 -8.03 0.94
N ILE A 130 12.17 -8.07 1.90
CA ILE A 130 13.32 -8.98 1.88
C ILE A 130 12.84 -10.45 1.97
N ASP A 131 11.91 -10.74 2.86
CA ASP A 131 11.38 -12.09 3.03
C ASP A 131 10.62 -12.55 1.77
N ALA A 132 9.83 -11.68 1.13
CA ALA A 132 9.16 -11.94 -0.14
C ALA A 132 10.15 -12.18 -1.29
N ALA A 133 11.20 -11.35 -1.39
CA ALA A 133 12.25 -11.50 -2.39
C ALA A 133 12.96 -12.85 -2.23
N LYS A 134 13.35 -13.23 -1.01
CA LYS A 134 13.96 -14.53 -0.72
C LYS A 134 13.04 -15.72 -1.04
N ALA A 135 11.73 -15.54 -0.91
CA ALA A 135 10.72 -16.52 -1.32
C ALA A 135 10.43 -16.52 -2.83
N GLY A 136 11.12 -15.69 -3.63
CA GLY A 136 10.95 -15.59 -5.07
C GLY A 136 9.62 -14.94 -5.49
N LYS A 137 8.98 -14.14 -4.62
CA LYS A 137 7.71 -13.49 -4.92
C LYS A 137 7.95 -12.06 -5.42
N HIS A 138 7.17 -11.65 -6.43
CA HIS A 138 7.16 -10.27 -6.90
C HIS A 138 6.54 -9.36 -5.84
N VAL A 139 6.98 -8.11 -5.77
CA VAL A 139 6.60 -7.18 -4.68
C VAL A 139 6.14 -5.84 -5.24
N TYR A 140 4.96 -5.43 -4.82
CA TYR A 140 4.58 -4.02 -4.74
C TYR A 140 4.65 -3.59 -3.27
N CYS A 141 5.50 -2.62 -2.95
CA CYS A 141 5.62 -2.09 -1.59
C CYS A 141 5.20 -0.63 -1.54
N GLU A 142 4.33 -0.28 -0.57
CA GLU A 142 3.97 1.11 -0.33
C GLU A 142 5.20 1.92 0.13
N LYS A 143 5.11 3.21 -0.12
CA LYS A 143 6.07 4.19 0.42
C LYS A 143 5.78 4.39 1.94
N GLY A 144 6.66 4.77 2.86
CA GLY A 144 8.14 4.78 2.76
C GLY A 144 8.72 3.38 2.77
N MET A 145 9.53 3.14 1.79
CA MET A 145 10.09 1.80 1.57
C MET A 145 10.86 1.28 2.78
N THR A 146 11.61 2.14 3.43
CA THR A 146 12.48 1.81 4.56
C THR A 146 12.53 2.96 5.56
N ARG A 147 12.99 2.69 6.77
CA ARG A 147 13.15 3.70 7.82
C ARG A 147 14.59 4.16 7.99
N THR A 148 15.53 3.33 7.59
CA THR A 148 16.96 3.62 7.69
C THR A 148 17.66 3.40 6.36
N PHE A 149 18.87 3.96 6.24
CA PHE A 149 19.72 3.76 5.07
C PHE A 149 20.16 2.29 4.93
N ASP A 150 20.51 1.65 6.03
CA ASP A 150 20.93 0.24 6.02
C ASP A 150 19.79 -0.68 5.53
N GLU A 151 18.57 -0.46 5.98
CA GLU A 151 17.39 -1.16 5.45
C GLU A 151 17.24 -0.98 3.93
N ALA A 152 17.55 0.21 3.39
CA ALA A 152 17.46 0.45 1.96
C ALA A 152 18.50 -0.36 1.17
N ILE A 153 19.73 -0.47 1.69
CA ILE A 153 20.77 -1.31 1.10
C ILE A 153 20.36 -2.78 1.15
N ASP A 154 19.87 -3.26 2.29
CA ASP A 154 19.44 -4.65 2.45
C ASP A 154 18.31 -5.02 1.47
N VAL A 155 17.33 -4.13 1.29
CA VAL A 155 16.24 -4.31 0.32
C VAL A 155 16.78 -4.34 -1.11
N TYR A 156 17.64 -3.40 -1.46
CA TYR A 156 18.28 -3.34 -2.78
C TYR A 156 19.03 -4.63 -3.09
N ASP A 157 19.87 -5.10 -2.17
CA ASP A 157 20.67 -6.31 -2.33
C ASP A 157 19.78 -7.56 -2.46
N ALA A 158 18.72 -7.66 -1.66
CA ALA A 158 17.78 -8.76 -1.76
C ALA A 158 17.08 -8.82 -3.13
N ILE A 159 16.62 -7.67 -3.63
CA ILE A 159 15.98 -7.57 -4.95
C ILE A 159 16.95 -7.91 -6.06
N LYS A 160 18.17 -7.35 -6.03
CA LYS A 160 19.21 -7.62 -7.03
C LYS A 160 19.61 -9.08 -7.06
N LYS A 161 19.79 -9.70 -5.91
CA LYS A 161 20.21 -11.09 -5.77
C LYS A 161 19.14 -12.07 -6.27
N THR A 162 17.87 -11.76 -6.07
CA THR A 162 16.77 -12.66 -6.42
C THR A 162 16.20 -12.41 -7.81
N GLY A 163 16.37 -11.20 -8.35
CA GLY A 163 15.86 -10.82 -9.67
C GLY A 163 14.34 -10.74 -9.77
N ILE A 164 13.64 -10.62 -8.62
CA ILE A 164 12.19 -10.42 -8.62
C ILE A 164 11.82 -9.07 -9.22
N VAL A 165 10.56 -8.95 -9.68
CA VAL A 165 10.00 -7.64 -10.02
C VAL A 165 9.62 -6.93 -8.72
N PHE A 166 10.15 -5.73 -8.55
CA PHE A 166 9.83 -4.86 -7.43
C PHE A 166 9.29 -3.52 -7.91
N GLN A 167 8.20 -3.06 -7.32
CA GLN A 167 7.64 -1.74 -7.57
C GLN A 167 7.41 -1.00 -6.25
N LEU A 168 7.99 0.19 -6.14
CA LEU A 168 7.70 1.11 -5.04
C LEU A 168 6.45 1.94 -5.34
N GLY A 169 5.57 2.09 -4.35
CA GLY A 169 4.24 2.69 -4.47
C GLY A 169 4.22 4.21 -4.51
N HIS A 170 4.99 4.83 -5.41
CA HIS A 170 4.91 6.27 -5.72
C HIS A 170 3.84 6.55 -6.77
N GLN A 171 2.57 6.61 -6.35
CA GLN A 171 1.42 6.74 -7.27
C GLN A 171 1.43 8.02 -8.10
N ASN A 172 2.08 9.09 -7.66
CA ASN A 172 2.13 10.37 -8.39
C ASN A 172 2.86 10.25 -9.73
N ARG A 173 3.70 9.23 -9.93
CA ARG A 173 4.35 8.95 -11.21
C ARG A 173 3.39 8.64 -12.35
N GLN A 174 2.13 8.32 -12.05
CA GLN A 174 1.09 8.03 -13.04
C GLN A 174 0.19 9.24 -13.33
N VAL A 175 0.49 10.41 -12.76
CA VAL A 175 -0.27 11.65 -12.98
C VAL A 175 0.15 12.26 -14.30
N GLU A 176 -0.79 12.38 -15.26
CA GLU A 176 -0.53 12.93 -16.60
C GLU A 176 0.09 14.34 -16.55
N ALA A 177 -0.30 15.15 -15.56
CA ALA A 177 0.26 16.50 -15.40
C ALA A 177 1.78 16.48 -15.13
N ASN A 178 2.29 15.48 -14.43
CA ASN A 178 3.73 15.34 -14.15
C ASN A 178 4.49 14.98 -15.43
N GLU A 179 3.92 14.12 -16.27
CA GLU A 179 4.50 13.79 -17.56
C GLU A 179 4.54 15.02 -18.49
N LYS A 180 3.50 15.82 -18.50
CA LYS A 180 3.48 17.11 -19.22
C LYS A 180 4.52 18.10 -18.69
N ALA A 181 4.67 18.18 -17.37
CA ALA A 181 5.69 19.02 -16.73
C ALA A 181 7.11 18.58 -17.14
N ARG A 182 7.36 17.26 -17.19
CA ARG A 182 8.62 16.71 -17.68
C ARG A 182 8.91 17.12 -19.11
N GLN A 183 7.94 17.00 -20.03
CA GLN A 183 8.09 17.41 -21.43
C GLN A 183 8.43 18.90 -21.57
N ILE A 184 7.81 19.77 -20.74
CA ILE A 184 8.11 21.21 -20.71
C ILE A 184 9.56 21.46 -20.25
N TYR A 185 9.99 20.74 -19.20
CA TYR A 185 11.33 20.83 -18.66
C TYR A 185 12.39 20.37 -19.68
N GLU A 186 12.20 19.19 -20.29
CA GLU A 186 13.10 18.61 -21.30
C GLU A 186 13.25 19.51 -22.55
N GLN A 187 12.20 20.24 -22.92
CA GLN A 187 12.24 21.22 -24.02
C GLN A 187 12.89 22.55 -23.63
N ASN A 188 13.37 22.68 -22.39
CA ASN A 188 13.99 23.89 -21.84
C ASN A 188 13.11 25.14 -21.97
N LEU A 189 11.79 24.99 -21.93
CA LEU A 189 10.85 26.09 -22.06
C LEU A 189 10.86 27.05 -20.87
N LEU A 190 11.37 26.60 -19.72
CA LEU A 190 11.51 27.40 -18.49
C LEU A 190 12.87 28.11 -18.42
N GLY A 191 13.82 27.76 -19.31
CA GLY A 191 15.21 28.15 -19.16
C GLY A 191 15.90 27.48 -17.96
N PRO A 192 17.03 27.97 -17.47
CA PRO A 192 17.76 27.37 -16.35
C PRO A 192 16.94 27.47 -15.05
N VAL A 193 16.64 26.32 -14.47
CA VAL A 193 15.98 26.24 -13.16
C VAL A 193 17.02 26.35 -12.06
N ASN A 194 16.96 27.39 -11.25
CA ASN A 194 17.94 27.70 -10.19
C ASN A 194 17.47 27.28 -8.80
N LEU A 195 16.16 27.12 -8.60
CA LEU A 195 15.58 26.76 -7.32
C LEU A 195 14.32 25.94 -7.54
N VAL A 196 14.20 24.87 -6.75
CA VAL A 196 12.96 24.10 -6.60
C VAL A 196 12.59 24.12 -5.13
N GLU A 197 11.38 24.57 -4.82
CA GLU A 197 10.88 24.65 -3.47
C GLU A 197 9.73 23.64 -3.29
N LEU A 198 9.85 22.79 -2.29
CA LEU A 198 8.85 21.78 -1.94
C LEU A 198 8.31 22.09 -0.56
N THR A 199 7.00 22.11 -0.43
CA THR A 199 6.33 22.31 0.85
C THR A 199 5.27 21.25 1.05
N THR A 200 5.33 20.56 2.19
CA THR A 200 4.29 19.63 2.61
C THR A 200 3.83 19.99 4.02
N ASN A 201 2.53 20.17 4.18
CA ASN A 201 1.93 20.66 5.42
C ASN A 201 0.82 19.74 5.92
N ARG A 202 0.73 19.58 7.23
CA ARG A 202 -0.37 18.94 7.94
C ARG A 202 -0.86 19.82 9.08
N ASN A 203 -1.23 21.04 8.75
CA ASN A 203 -1.71 22.05 9.70
C ASN A 203 -3.20 21.85 9.94
N SER A 204 -3.57 20.82 10.70
CA SER A 204 -4.93 20.65 11.17
C SER A 204 -5.03 20.91 12.67
N PRO A 205 -6.14 21.46 13.17
CA PRO A 205 -6.34 21.70 14.61
C PRO A 205 -6.23 20.43 15.46
N TRP A 206 -6.45 19.29 14.83
CA TRP A 206 -6.47 17.96 15.47
C TRP A 206 -5.12 17.23 15.39
N GLY A 207 -4.10 17.83 14.78
CA GLY A 207 -2.83 17.17 14.49
C GLY A 207 -2.87 16.28 13.23
N ALA A 208 -1.68 15.94 12.73
CA ALA A 208 -1.54 15.04 11.58
C ALA A 208 -1.83 13.59 12.00
N TRP A 209 -2.53 12.85 11.15
CA TRP A 209 -2.80 11.41 11.30
C TRP A 209 -3.47 10.98 12.61
N TYR A 210 -4.22 11.88 13.22
CA TYR A 210 -4.98 11.60 14.42
C TYR A 210 -6.29 10.87 14.08
N TRP A 211 -6.15 9.64 13.59
CA TRP A 211 -7.27 8.79 13.19
C TRP A 211 -8.09 8.31 14.39
N GLY A 212 -9.36 7.96 14.17
CA GLY A 212 -10.17 7.28 15.16
C GLY A 212 -9.61 5.89 15.52
N ILE A 213 -9.72 5.52 16.79
CA ILE A 213 -9.46 4.16 17.25
C ILE A 213 -10.70 3.32 16.96
N HIS A 214 -10.51 2.17 16.31
CA HIS A 214 -11.63 1.28 15.98
C HIS A 214 -12.22 0.69 17.27
N PRO A 215 -13.58 0.67 17.43
CA PRO A 215 -14.22 0.19 18.65
C PRO A 215 -13.91 -1.27 19.00
N ASP A 216 -13.68 -2.11 17.98
CA ASP A 216 -13.31 -3.52 18.15
C ASP A 216 -11.82 -3.72 18.42
N GLY A 217 -11.02 -2.64 18.48
CA GLY A 217 -9.59 -2.72 18.76
C GLY A 217 -9.35 -3.15 20.21
N ASN A 218 -8.76 -4.32 20.40
CA ASN A 218 -8.40 -4.86 21.72
C ASN A 218 -7.32 -5.95 21.60
N GLN A 219 -6.81 -6.42 22.72
CA GLN A 219 -5.73 -7.42 22.77
C GLN A 219 -6.07 -8.77 22.14
N LYS A 220 -7.35 -9.09 21.95
CA LYS A 220 -7.77 -10.35 21.30
C LYS A 220 -7.85 -10.23 19.79
N THR A 221 -8.16 -9.01 19.31
CA THR A 221 -8.37 -8.73 17.88
C THR A 221 -7.14 -8.17 17.19
N ILE A 222 -6.13 -7.72 17.95
CA ILE A 222 -4.87 -7.16 17.44
C ILE A 222 -3.71 -8.00 17.92
N ASP A 223 -2.88 -8.48 17.00
CA ASP A 223 -1.58 -9.09 17.32
C ASP A 223 -0.55 -7.98 17.60
N TRP A 224 -0.62 -7.48 18.85
CA TRP A 224 0.21 -6.38 19.30
C TRP A 224 1.70 -6.71 19.36
N GLU A 225 2.04 -7.91 19.84
CA GLU A 225 3.43 -8.34 19.97
C GLU A 225 4.10 -8.38 18.59
N ARG A 226 3.39 -8.96 17.62
CA ARG A 226 3.87 -9.00 16.25
C ARG A 226 3.95 -7.62 15.62
N PHE A 227 2.96 -6.75 15.84
CA PHE A 227 2.96 -5.40 15.30
C PHE A 227 4.27 -4.66 15.56
N GLN A 228 4.79 -4.77 16.77
CA GLN A 228 5.99 -4.03 17.17
C GLN A 228 7.30 -4.81 16.97
N MET A 229 7.27 -6.03 16.40
CA MET A 229 8.49 -6.86 16.27
C MET A 229 9.70 -6.15 15.64
N PRO A 230 9.57 -5.38 14.54
CA PRO A 230 10.72 -4.67 13.97
C PRO A 230 11.12 -3.41 14.76
N SER A 231 10.26 -2.90 15.64
CA SER A 231 10.59 -1.71 16.43
C SER A 231 11.67 -2.02 17.46
N PRO A 232 12.64 -1.12 17.68
CA PRO A 232 13.63 -1.27 18.73
C PRO A 232 13.01 -1.17 20.14
N ASN A 233 11.93 -0.42 20.28
CA ASN A 233 11.24 -0.21 21.52
C ASN A 233 9.99 -1.08 21.62
N LYS A 234 9.88 -1.84 22.72
CA LYS A 234 8.72 -2.69 22.98
C LYS A 234 7.88 -2.12 24.10
N LEU A 235 6.58 -2.15 23.91
CA LEU A 235 5.61 -1.72 24.90
C LEU A 235 4.69 -2.91 25.24
N ALA A 236 4.50 -3.18 26.52
CA ALA A 236 3.47 -4.12 26.94
C ALA A 236 2.08 -3.58 26.61
N TRP A 237 1.10 -4.45 26.39
CA TRP A 237 -0.28 -4.01 26.13
C TRP A 237 -0.84 -3.11 27.23
N GLY A 238 -0.54 -3.42 28.52
CA GLY A 238 -0.99 -2.65 29.67
C GLY A 238 -2.52 -2.57 29.77
N ASP A 239 -3.04 -1.36 29.95
CA ASP A 239 -4.49 -1.10 29.91
C ASP A 239 -5.05 -0.93 28.47
N GLY A 240 -4.20 -1.07 27.48
CA GLY A 240 -4.54 -1.02 26.06
C GLY A 240 -4.58 0.39 25.46
N LYS A 241 -4.62 1.44 26.25
CA LYS A 241 -4.77 2.81 25.73
C LYS A 241 -3.61 3.21 24.84
N GLU A 242 -2.38 3.11 25.33
CA GLU A 242 -1.20 3.48 24.56
C GLU A 242 -0.95 2.50 23.41
N ALA A 243 -1.21 1.21 23.60
CA ALA A 243 -1.08 0.23 22.54
C ALA A 243 -2.04 0.52 21.36
N LEU A 244 -3.29 0.86 21.65
CA LEU A 244 -4.28 1.24 20.64
C LEU A 244 -3.92 2.56 19.95
N GLU A 245 -3.43 3.55 20.69
CA GLU A 245 -2.92 4.79 20.11
C GLU A 245 -1.78 4.52 19.14
N ARG A 246 -0.82 3.72 19.53
CA ARG A 246 0.33 3.37 18.68
C ARG A 246 -0.07 2.51 17.48
N PHE A 247 -1.03 1.62 17.62
CA PHE A 247 -1.49 0.75 16.53
C PHE A 247 -2.28 1.54 15.48
N PHE A 248 -3.31 2.28 15.87
CA PHE A 248 -4.18 3.00 14.93
C PHE A 248 -3.59 4.33 14.44
N ARG A 249 -2.67 4.92 15.21
CA ARG A 249 -2.01 6.20 14.92
C ARG A 249 -0.50 6.05 14.77
N TRP A 250 -0.06 4.93 14.24
CA TRP A 250 1.35 4.55 14.14
C TRP A 250 2.24 5.62 13.48
N ARG A 251 1.69 6.42 12.55
CA ARG A 251 2.41 7.53 11.91
C ARG A 251 2.82 8.65 12.87
N CYS A 252 2.18 8.75 14.02
CA CYS A 252 2.53 9.70 15.07
C CYS A 252 3.77 9.28 15.88
N TRP A 253 4.30 8.07 15.64
CA TRP A 253 5.36 7.46 16.44
C TRP A 253 6.55 7.07 15.57
N PHE A 254 7.73 7.61 15.87
CA PHE A 254 8.96 7.25 15.16
C PHE A 254 9.37 5.78 15.31
N ASP A 255 8.82 5.08 16.27
CA ASP A 255 8.99 3.62 16.39
C ASP A 255 8.42 2.86 15.19
N TYR A 256 7.44 3.42 14.48
CA TYR A 256 6.67 2.73 13.44
C TYR A 256 6.62 3.47 12.10
N GLY A 257 6.78 4.78 12.11
CA GLY A 257 6.71 5.63 10.92
C GLY A 257 7.97 6.43 10.66
N THR A 258 8.00 7.11 9.51
CA THR A 258 9.10 7.94 9.03
C THR A 258 8.86 9.44 9.19
N GLY A 259 7.79 9.79 9.91
CA GLY A 259 7.37 11.18 10.10
C GLY A 259 6.89 11.84 8.80
N LEU A 260 6.75 13.16 8.84
CA LEU A 260 6.21 13.94 7.73
C LEU A 260 7.10 13.86 6.48
N SER A 261 8.41 13.82 6.68
CA SER A 261 9.39 13.75 5.59
C SER A 261 9.27 12.45 4.81
N GLY A 262 9.25 11.30 5.48
CA GLY A 262 9.14 10.01 4.79
C GLY A 262 7.74 9.71 4.30
N ASP A 263 6.69 10.14 5.01
CA ASP A 263 5.31 9.82 4.63
C ASP A 263 4.75 10.72 3.51
N LEU A 264 5.08 12.01 3.48
CA LEU A 264 4.53 12.96 2.51
C LEU A 264 5.58 13.60 1.60
N LEU A 265 6.65 14.16 2.15
CA LEU A 265 7.66 14.85 1.35
C LEU A 265 8.33 13.91 0.33
N SER A 266 8.38 12.61 0.63
CA SER A 266 8.85 11.60 -0.32
C SER A 266 8.06 11.59 -1.64
N HIS A 267 6.76 11.88 -1.62
CA HIS A 267 5.96 12.01 -2.83
C HIS A 267 6.32 13.24 -3.65
N ASP A 268 6.49 14.38 -2.98
CA ASP A 268 6.82 15.64 -3.63
C ASP A 268 8.22 15.55 -4.25
N PHE A 269 9.16 14.98 -3.49
CA PHE A 269 10.54 14.76 -3.96
C PHE A 269 10.57 13.80 -5.17
N ASP A 270 9.84 12.68 -5.12
CA ASP A 270 9.73 11.74 -6.23
C ASP A 270 9.10 12.38 -7.48
N THR A 271 8.13 13.29 -7.29
CA THR A 271 7.53 14.06 -8.39
C THR A 271 8.56 14.95 -9.07
N ILE A 272 9.39 15.66 -8.31
CA ILE A 272 10.47 16.49 -8.89
C ILE A 272 11.53 15.62 -9.57
N ASN A 273 11.89 14.50 -8.97
CA ASN A 273 12.81 13.55 -9.61
C ASN A 273 12.23 13.01 -10.94
N GLN A 274 10.93 12.72 -11.01
CA GLN A 274 10.27 12.33 -12.25
C GLN A 274 10.33 13.42 -13.32
N ILE A 275 10.11 14.68 -12.93
CA ILE A 275 10.05 15.82 -13.87
C ILE A 275 11.45 16.20 -14.37
N MET A 276 12.43 16.25 -13.48
CA MET A 276 13.73 16.87 -13.74
C MET A 276 14.86 15.85 -13.92
N ASP A 277 14.63 14.57 -13.64
CA ASP A 277 15.64 13.49 -13.70
C ASP A 277 16.93 13.86 -12.95
N ILE A 278 16.80 14.26 -11.70
CA ILE A 278 17.92 14.74 -10.88
C ILE A 278 18.86 13.63 -10.37
N GLY A 279 18.63 12.39 -10.83
CA GLY A 279 19.63 11.31 -10.72
C GLY A 279 19.77 10.69 -9.33
N ILE A 280 18.64 10.38 -8.68
CA ILE A 280 18.63 9.68 -7.38
C ILE A 280 18.13 8.25 -7.56
#